data_af3087517f31607ddc04d6bed5c29a76
#
_entry.id   af3087517f31607ddc04d6bed5c29a76
#
_cell.length_a   1.000
_cell.length_b   1.000
_cell.length_c   1.000
_cell.angle_alpha   90.00
_cell.angle_beta   90.00
_cell.angle_gamma   90.00
#
_symmetry.space_group_name_H-M   'P 1'
#
loop_
_entity.id
_entity.type
_entity.pdbx_description
1 polymer ?
#
loop_
_entity_poly.entity_id
_entity_poly.type
_entity_poly.pdbx_seq_one_letter_code
_entity_poly.pdbx_strand_id
1 'polypeptide(L)'
;MKTIKYISMRVLAIAALALVFAMPAKAQLTDNGYANIDWQFNFPLSNHFADKASGWGMSFEGGYYVTPNIALGAFLAYHSNHEYFGRQTLPVGEGGSINTDQQHTLFQLPFGLAGRYTFDRGSAFQPYVGVK
;
A
#
# COMPACT_ATOMS: atom_id res chain seq x y z
N MET A 1 -8.73 40.53 -2.04
CA MET A 1 -7.33 40.11 -1.69
C MET A 1 -7.19 38.78 -0.95
N LYS A 2 -8.15 38.30 -0.17
CA LYS A 2 -8.05 37.02 0.53
C LYS A 2 -8.10 35.78 -0.40
N THR A 3 -8.92 35.84 -1.45
CA THR A 3 -9.12 34.73 -2.40
C THR A 3 -7.86 34.35 -3.20
N ILE A 4 -7.06 35.37 -3.59
CA ILE A 4 -5.82 35.16 -4.35
C ILE A 4 -4.76 34.44 -3.50
N LYS A 5 -4.69 34.72 -2.20
CA LYS A 5 -3.77 34.02 -1.29
C LYS A 5 -4.09 32.52 -1.15
N TYR A 6 -5.36 32.14 -1.14
CA TYR A 6 -5.75 30.73 -1.04
C TYR A 6 -5.50 29.96 -2.34
N ILE A 7 -5.65 30.62 -3.50
CA ILE A 7 -5.36 30.00 -4.80
C ILE A 7 -3.85 29.76 -4.94
N SER A 8 -3.00 30.73 -4.55
CA SER A 8 -1.55 30.58 -4.62
C SER A 8 -1.03 29.47 -3.69
N MET A 9 -1.63 29.32 -2.49
CA MET A 9 -1.23 28.29 -1.54
C MET A 9 -1.62 26.88 -2.02
N ARG A 10 -2.76 26.73 -2.67
CA ARG A 10 -3.18 25.44 -3.27
C ARG A 10 -2.33 25.06 -4.47
N VAL A 11 -2.00 26.02 -5.33
CA VAL A 11 -1.11 25.78 -6.48
C VAL A 11 0.30 25.41 -6.00
N LEU A 12 0.80 26.07 -4.96
CA LEU A 12 2.10 25.74 -4.36
C LEU A 12 2.10 24.34 -3.75
N ALA A 13 1.02 23.93 -3.06
CA ALA A 13 0.89 22.61 -2.50
C ALA A 13 0.83 21.51 -3.58
N ILE A 14 0.10 21.76 -4.67
CA ILE A 14 0.03 20.81 -5.81
C ILE A 14 1.39 20.74 -6.52
N ALA A 15 2.09 21.85 -6.69
CA ALA A 15 3.43 21.89 -7.30
C ALA A 15 4.46 21.16 -6.41
N ALA A 16 4.39 21.34 -5.09
CA ALA A 16 5.25 20.62 -4.15
C ALA A 16 4.98 19.10 -4.17
N LEU A 17 3.71 18.71 -4.24
CA LEU A 17 3.30 17.32 -4.37
C LEU A 17 3.79 16.70 -5.68
N ALA A 18 3.65 17.42 -6.80
CA ALA A 18 4.15 17.01 -8.12
C ALA A 18 5.67 16.87 -8.15
N LEU A 19 6.40 17.72 -7.44
CA LEU A 19 7.86 17.62 -7.30
C LEU A 19 8.29 16.37 -6.54
N VAL A 20 7.56 15.97 -5.49
CA VAL A 20 7.82 14.73 -4.75
C VAL A 20 7.62 13.50 -5.64
N PHE A 21 6.61 13.50 -6.51
CA PHE A 21 6.38 12.41 -7.46
C PHE A 21 7.32 12.46 -8.68
N ALA A 22 7.90 13.62 -9.01
CA ALA A 22 8.84 13.79 -10.11
C ALA A 22 10.27 13.43 -9.74
N MET A 23 10.59 13.22 -8.45
CA MET A 23 11.89 12.72 -8.05
C MET A 23 12.03 11.28 -8.56
N PRO A 24 12.96 10.99 -9.48
CA PRO A 24 13.28 9.61 -9.80
C PRO A 24 13.76 8.97 -8.49
N ALA A 25 12.97 8.03 -7.96
CA ALA A 25 13.33 7.27 -6.80
C ALA A 25 14.50 6.33 -7.18
N LYS A 26 15.70 6.88 -7.25
CA LYS A 26 16.93 6.10 -7.29
C LYS A 26 17.18 5.57 -5.89
N ALA A 27 16.36 4.62 -5.48
CA ALA A 27 16.55 3.88 -4.24
C ALA A 27 17.62 2.77 -4.43
N GLN A 28 18.70 3.10 -5.12
CA GLN A 28 19.88 2.25 -5.20
C GLN A 28 20.75 2.56 -3.99
N LEU A 29 20.60 1.77 -2.94
CA LEU A 29 21.44 1.85 -1.74
C LEU A 29 22.89 1.46 -2.02
N THR A 30 23.13 0.66 -3.06
CA THR A 30 24.42 0.25 -3.58
C THR A 30 24.28 -0.02 -5.08
N ASP A 31 25.40 -0.23 -5.80
CA ASP A 31 25.38 -0.57 -7.24
C ASP A 31 24.51 -1.77 -7.58
N ASN A 32 24.29 -2.68 -6.63
CA ASN A 32 23.52 -3.90 -6.82
C ASN A 32 22.31 -4.04 -5.87
N GLY A 33 22.10 -3.13 -4.93
CA GLY A 33 20.96 -3.16 -4.01
C GLY A 33 19.80 -2.31 -4.51
N TYR A 34 18.57 -2.67 -4.10
CA TYR A 34 17.38 -1.84 -4.28
C TYR A 34 16.53 -1.84 -3.01
N ALA A 35 15.80 -0.76 -2.82
CA ALA A 35 14.73 -0.66 -1.84
C ALA A 35 13.52 -0.03 -2.53
N ASN A 36 12.34 -0.49 -2.16
CA ASN A 36 11.08 0.00 -2.69
C ASN A 36 10.08 0.20 -1.57
N ILE A 37 9.27 1.23 -1.70
CA ILE A 37 8.13 1.50 -0.82
C ILE A 37 6.93 1.70 -1.72
N ASP A 38 5.95 0.82 -1.57
CA ASP A 38 4.73 0.82 -2.37
C ASP A 38 3.52 1.15 -1.51
N TRP A 39 2.63 1.95 -2.04
CA TRP A 39 1.28 2.07 -1.53
C TRP A 39 0.41 1.01 -2.18
N GLN A 40 -0.41 0.33 -1.39
CA GLN A 40 -1.22 -0.79 -1.86
C GLN A 40 -2.71 -0.59 -1.59
N PHE A 41 -3.51 -0.91 -2.60
CA PHE A 41 -4.95 -1.11 -2.44
C PHE A 41 -5.22 -2.60 -2.26
N ASN A 42 -6.00 -2.93 -1.23
CA ASN A 42 -6.37 -4.29 -0.93
C ASN A 42 -7.86 -4.52 -1.24
N PHE A 43 -8.12 -5.57 -2.02
CA PHE A 43 -9.47 -6.05 -2.34
C PHE A 43 -9.61 -7.47 -1.80
N PRO A 44 -10.30 -7.67 -0.68
CA PRO A 44 -10.59 -9.01 -0.17
C PRO A 44 -11.51 -9.74 -1.15
N LEU A 45 -11.10 -10.90 -1.67
CA LEU A 45 -11.85 -11.63 -2.68
C LEU A 45 -12.81 -12.69 -2.12
N SER A 46 -12.86 -12.94 -0.84
CA SER A 46 -13.72 -13.97 -0.22
C SER A 46 -13.63 -13.93 1.30
N ASN A 47 -13.83 -12.79 1.88
CA ASN A 47 -13.71 -12.63 3.32
C ASN A 47 -15.01 -12.05 3.87
N HIS A 48 -15.86 -12.89 4.46
CA HIS A 48 -17.12 -12.47 5.07
C HIS A 48 -16.96 -11.64 6.35
N PHE A 49 -15.73 -11.33 6.76
CA PHE A 49 -15.44 -10.59 7.98
C PHE A 49 -15.21 -9.09 7.74
N ALA A 50 -14.53 -8.72 6.66
CA ALA A 50 -14.24 -7.33 6.30
C ALA A 50 -14.04 -7.22 4.79
N ASP A 51 -15.16 -7.14 4.05
CA ASP A 51 -15.17 -7.24 2.58
C ASP A 51 -14.90 -5.92 1.87
N LYS A 52 -14.85 -4.80 2.60
CA LYS A 52 -14.58 -3.51 1.97
C LYS A 52 -13.15 -3.38 1.50
N ALA A 53 -13.00 -2.92 0.26
CA ALA A 53 -11.71 -2.52 -0.28
C ALA A 53 -11.09 -1.42 0.58
N SER A 54 -9.79 -1.52 0.83
CA SER A 54 -9.04 -0.56 1.63
C SER A 54 -7.81 -0.07 0.88
N GLY A 55 -7.60 1.24 0.90
CA GLY A 55 -6.37 1.89 0.45
C GLY A 55 -5.33 2.06 1.56
N TRP A 56 -5.55 1.49 2.75
CA TRP A 56 -4.61 1.55 3.87
C TRP A 56 -3.66 0.35 3.84
N GLY A 57 -2.79 0.34 2.83
CA GLY A 57 -1.75 -0.66 2.70
C GLY A 57 -0.43 -0.03 2.31
N MET A 58 0.66 -0.51 2.89
CA MET A 58 2.03 -0.17 2.53
C MET A 58 2.86 -1.43 2.43
N SER A 59 3.81 -1.45 1.50
CA SER A 59 4.79 -2.51 1.37
C SER A 59 6.19 -1.93 1.31
N PHE A 60 7.06 -2.55 2.04
CA PHE A 60 8.50 -2.31 2.00
C PHE A 60 9.16 -3.52 1.36
N GLU A 61 9.99 -3.31 0.38
CA GLU A 61 10.72 -4.37 -0.30
C GLU A 61 12.18 -3.95 -0.43
N GLY A 62 13.08 -4.85 -0.12
CA GLY A 62 14.50 -4.65 -0.30
C GLY A 62 15.17 -5.90 -0.81
N GLY A 63 16.13 -5.75 -1.70
CA GLY A 63 16.80 -6.87 -2.30
C GLY A 63 18.11 -6.53 -2.99
N TYR A 64 18.69 -7.55 -3.56
CA TYR A 64 19.99 -7.49 -4.20
C TYR A 64 19.94 -8.14 -5.59
N TYR A 65 20.55 -7.50 -6.58
CA TYR A 65 20.67 -8.02 -7.93
C TYR A 65 21.72 -9.12 -7.97
N VAL A 66 21.30 -10.35 -8.17
CA VAL A 66 22.19 -11.53 -8.34
C VAL A 66 22.69 -11.66 -9.76
N THR A 67 21.99 -11.07 -10.73
CA THR A 67 22.40 -10.90 -12.12
C THR A 67 22.05 -9.47 -12.56
N PRO A 68 22.54 -8.99 -13.72
CA PRO A 68 22.19 -7.64 -14.19
C PRO A 68 20.68 -7.35 -14.24
N ASN A 69 19.86 -8.36 -14.43
CA ASN A 69 18.42 -8.23 -14.62
C ASN A 69 17.56 -8.88 -13.53
N ILE A 70 18.13 -9.81 -12.75
CA ILE A 70 17.38 -10.57 -11.74
C ILE A 70 17.81 -10.13 -10.35
N ALA A 71 16.84 -9.74 -9.53
CA ALA A 71 17.05 -9.44 -8.13
C ALA A 71 16.24 -10.38 -7.26
N LEU A 72 16.79 -10.72 -6.11
CA LEU A 72 16.15 -11.44 -5.02
C LEU A 72 16.13 -10.56 -3.78
N GLY A 73 15.03 -10.61 -3.05
CA GLY A 73 14.84 -9.78 -1.89
C GLY A 73 13.81 -10.34 -0.92
N ALA A 74 13.46 -9.52 0.04
CA ALA A 74 12.41 -9.79 1.00
C ALA A 74 11.46 -8.60 1.05
N PHE A 75 10.21 -8.87 1.39
CA PHE A 75 9.20 -7.84 1.58
C PHE A 75 8.50 -7.99 2.92
N LEU A 76 8.02 -6.86 3.41
CA LEU A 76 7.14 -6.74 4.55
C LEU A 76 6.03 -5.79 4.14
N ALA A 77 4.79 -6.21 4.23
CA ALA A 77 3.66 -5.35 3.95
C ALA A 77 2.73 -5.23 5.14
N TYR A 78 1.94 -4.19 5.15
CA TYR A 78 0.91 -3.94 6.15
C TYR A 78 -0.38 -3.58 5.43
N HIS A 79 -1.46 -4.26 5.77
CA HIS A 79 -2.80 -3.98 5.26
C HIS A 79 -3.78 -3.84 6.41
N SER A 80 -4.71 -2.91 6.26
CA SER A 80 -5.82 -2.75 7.21
C SER A 80 -7.13 -2.63 6.45
N ASN A 81 -8.06 -3.54 6.73
CA ASN A 81 -9.42 -3.51 6.21
C ASN A 81 -10.39 -3.24 7.35
N HIS A 82 -11.38 -2.38 7.09
CA HIS A 82 -12.42 -2.04 8.05
C HIS A 82 -13.79 -2.26 7.43
N GLU A 83 -14.69 -2.85 8.18
CA GLU A 83 -16.08 -2.95 7.81
C GLU A 83 -16.97 -2.59 9.00
N TYR A 84 -17.93 -1.73 8.73
CA TYR A 84 -18.92 -1.32 9.73
C TYR A 84 -20.27 -1.95 9.40
N PHE A 85 -20.80 -2.71 10.36
CA PHE A 85 -22.15 -3.24 10.33
C PHE A 85 -23.04 -2.35 11.20
N GLY A 86 -24.02 -1.72 10.56
CA GLY A 86 -25.00 -0.91 11.27
C GLY A 86 -25.75 -1.72 12.32
N ARG A 87 -26.43 -1.01 13.20
CA ARG A 87 -27.16 -1.59 14.34
C ARG A 87 -28.00 -2.79 13.93
N GLN A 88 -27.71 -3.93 14.54
CA GLN A 88 -28.39 -5.21 14.34
C GLN A 88 -28.87 -5.77 15.70
N THR A 89 -29.99 -6.45 15.67
CA THR A 89 -30.51 -7.19 16.84
C THR A 89 -30.01 -8.62 16.74
N LEU A 90 -29.12 -9.00 17.64
CA LEU A 90 -28.57 -10.35 17.71
C LEU A 90 -29.25 -11.12 18.83
N PRO A 91 -29.77 -12.34 18.58
CA PRO A 91 -30.30 -13.19 19.62
C PRO A 91 -29.18 -13.67 20.54
N VAL A 92 -29.40 -13.58 21.85
CA VAL A 92 -28.43 -14.04 22.86
C VAL A 92 -29.14 -14.99 23.80
N GLY A 93 -28.77 -16.27 23.74
CA GLY A 93 -29.32 -17.31 24.59
C GLY A 93 -30.83 -17.52 24.46
N GLU A 94 -31.45 -18.15 25.47
CA GLU A 94 -32.89 -18.41 25.52
C GLU A 94 -33.66 -17.12 25.86
N GLY A 95 -34.14 -16.43 24.83
CA GLY A 95 -35.09 -15.31 24.98
C GLY A 95 -34.51 -13.92 25.16
N GLY A 96 -33.17 -13.76 25.06
CA GLY A 96 -32.52 -12.45 25.07
C GLY A 96 -32.17 -11.94 23.67
N SER A 97 -32.12 -10.62 23.51
CA SER A 97 -31.59 -9.98 22.30
C SER A 97 -30.74 -8.76 22.66
N ILE A 98 -29.60 -8.61 21.95
CA ILE A 98 -28.73 -7.46 22.07
C ILE A 98 -28.82 -6.65 20.77
N ASN A 99 -29.11 -5.35 20.93
CA ASN A 99 -29.10 -4.42 19.82
C ASN A 99 -27.77 -3.65 19.84
N THR A 100 -26.90 -3.95 18.87
CA THR A 100 -25.55 -3.40 18.80
C THR A 100 -25.11 -3.13 17.37
N ASP A 101 -24.21 -2.22 17.21
CA ASP A 101 -23.40 -2.02 16.00
C ASP A 101 -22.07 -2.75 16.15
N GLN A 102 -21.49 -3.17 15.03
CA GLN A 102 -20.21 -3.87 15.00
C GLN A 102 -19.28 -3.21 14.03
N GLN A 103 -18.03 -3.06 14.45
CA GLN A 103 -16.94 -2.64 13.59
C GLN A 103 -15.92 -3.77 13.51
N HIS A 104 -15.79 -4.34 12.32
CA HIS A 104 -14.77 -5.35 12.06
C HIS A 104 -13.52 -4.68 11.49
N THR A 105 -12.39 -4.95 12.10
CA THR A 105 -11.08 -4.48 11.64
C THR A 105 -10.16 -5.67 11.48
N LEU A 106 -9.59 -5.83 10.30
CA LEU A 106 -8.63 -6.86 9.99
C LEU A 106 -7.27 -6.22 9.71
N PHE A 107 -6.28 -6.58 10.51
CA PHE A 107 -4.89 -6.21 10.29
C PHE A 107 -4.13 -7.40 9.73
N GLN A 108 -3.40 -7.18 8.64
CA GLN A 108 -2.57 -8.20 8.00
C GLN A 108 -1.14 -7.68 7.88
N LEU A 109 -0.18 -8.53 8.21
CA LEU A 109 1.25 -8.25 8.10
C LEU A 109 1.93 -9.35 7.25
N PRO A 110 1.68 -9.39 5.93
CA PRO A 110 2.35 -10.34 5.07
C PRO A 110 3.83 -10.01 4.93
N PHE A 111 4.65 -11.05 4.99
CA PHE A 111 6.10 -10.96 4.76
C PHE A 111 6.58 -12.19 4.00
N GLY A 112 7.65 -12.04 3.26
CA GLY A 112 8.18 -13.15 2.49
C GLY A 112 9.36 -12.78 1.60
N LEU A 113 9.64 -13.66 0.66
CA LEU A 113 10.66 -13.44 -0.34
C LEU A 113 10.07 -12.74 -1.57
N ALA A 114 10.87 -11.91 -2.21
CA ALA A 114 10.52 -11.22 -3.44
C ALA A 114 11.52 -11.56 -4.53
N GLY A 115 11.00 -11.78 -5.73
CA GLY A 115 11.80 -11.94 -6.95
C GLY A 115 11.43 -10.87 -7.95
N ARG A 116 12.42 -10.22 -8.58
CA ARG A 116 12.21 -9.14 -9.55
C ARG A 116 13.05 -9.36 -10.79
N TYR A 117 12.46 -9.18 -11.95
CA TYR A 117 13.16 -9.11 -13.23
C TYR A 117 13.02 -7.71 -13.81
N THR A 118 14.13 -7.03 -14.05
CA THR A 118 14.21 -5.69 -14.63
C THR A 118 14.64 -5.80 -16.09
N PHE A 119 13.85 -5.26 -17.02
CA PHE A 119 14.09 -5.42 -18.46
C PHE A 119 15.30 -4.59 -18.96
N ASP A 120 15.45 -3.38 -18.43
CA ASP A 120 16.54 -2.49 -18.84
C ASP A 120 17.06 -1.69 -17.64
N ARG A 121 18.12 -2.19 -17.02
CA ARG A 121 18.71 -1.59 -15.82
C ARG A 121 19.57 -0.36 -16.09
N GLY A 122 19.93 -0.10 -17.33
CA GLY A 122 20.82 1.01 -17.70
C GLY A 122 20.12 2.28 -18.14
N SER A 123 18.82 2.23 -18.40
CA SER A 123 18.06 3.37 -18.93
C SER A 123 17.40 4.21 -17.84
N ALA A 124 16.93 5.39 -18.22
CA ALA A 124 16.17 6.27 -17.35
C ALA A 124 14.80 5.68 -16.97
N PHE A 125 14.25 4.81 -17.80
CA PHE A 125 13.00 4.07 -17.56
C PHE A 125 13.34 2.59 -17.42
N GLN A 126 13.11 2.04 -16.24
CA GLN A 126 13.45 0.66 -15.87
C GLN A 126 12.19 -0.13 -15.52
N PRO A 127 11.46 -0.65 -16.52
CA PRO A 127 10.31 -1.50 -16.25
C PRO A 127 10.74 -2.82 -15.61
N TYR A 128 9.94 -3.30 -14.68
CA TYR A 128 10.19 -4.56 -14.00
C TYR A 128 8.92 -5.37 -13.80
N VAL A 129 9.08 -6.68 -13.65
CA VAL A 129 8.05 -7.62 -13.21
C VAL A 129 8.54 -8.30 -11.94
N GLY A 130 7.70 -8.37 -10.93
CA GLY A 130 8.04 -8.96 -9.65
C GLY A 130 6.99 -9.95 -9.15
N VAL A 131 7.45 -10.88 -8.33
CA VAL A 131 6.64 -11.86 -7.60
C VAL A 131 6.99 -11.75 -6.12
N LYS A 132 5.93 -11.72 -5.31
CA LYS A 132 6.03 -11.63 -3.84
C LYS A 132 5.23 -12.75 -3.19
#